data_4694fd28bb0a24a0efd5b10a8cbbda25
#
_entry.id   4694fd28bb0a24a0efd5b10a8cbbda25
#
_cell.length_a   1.000
_cell.length_b   1.000
_cell.length_c   1.000
_cell.angle_alpha   90.00
_cell.angle_beta   90.00
_cell.angle_gamma   90.00
#
_symmetry.space_group_name_H-M   'P 1'
#
loop_
_entity.id
_entity.type
_entity.pdbx_description
1 polymer ?
#
loop_
_entity_poly.entity_id
_entity_poly.type
_entity_poly.pdbx_seq_one_letter_code
_entity_poly.pdbx_strand_id
1 'polypeptide(L)'
;LVYNGVDYSPVFDGKYYLGLYADIKAAFGEDEKSAFEHFVNYGIKEGRQGSAEFNVYSYRARYADLDAAFGDDLASYYTHYIEYGKAEGRNGAPEKTYTVIFKKNGEVVKTEIVKEGESATAPAEVESENGFEGWDKDFTNVTSDMEVNAVYGFLVYNGVDYSPVFDGKYYL
;
A
#
# COMPACT_ATOMS: atom_id res chain seq x y z
N LEU A 1 -12.78 -16.47 -19.39
CA LEU A 1 -12.96 -15.08 -19.89
C LEU A 1 -12.17 -14.89 -21.19
N VAL A 2 -12.65 -15.51 -22.28
CA VAL A 2 -11.93 -15.50 -23.56
C VAL A 2 -12.53 -14.48 -24.52
N TYR A 3 -11.69 -13.62 -25.09
CA TYR A 3 -12.06 -12.65 -26.14
C TYR A 3 -11.02 -12.72 -27.25
N ASN A 4 -11.47 -12.93 -28.50
CA ASN A 4 -10.61 -13.11 -29.67
C ASN A 4 -9.48 -14.14 -29.47
N GLY A 5 -9.77 -15.23 -28.74
CA GLY A 5 -8.82 -16.32 -28.48
C GLY A 5 -7.85 -16.08 -27.33
N VAL A 6 -7.88 -14.92 -26.68
CA VAL A 6 -7.04 -14.59 -25.51
C VAL A 6 -7.84 -14.79 -24.22
N ASP A 7 -7.27 -15.46 -23.23
CA ASP A 7 -7.86 -15.59 -21.89
C ASP A 7 -7.44 -14.44 -20.97
N TYR A 8 -8.39 -13.59 -20.63
CA TYR A 8 -8.19 -12.43 -19.76
C TYR A 8 -8.36 -12.73 -18.26
N SER A 9 -8.64 -13.96 -17.87
CA SER A 9 -8.79 -14.32 -16.44
C SER A 9 -7.62 -13.92 -15.54
N PRO A 10 -6.37 -13.82 -16.03
CA PRO A 10 -5.26 -13.33 -15.19
C PRO A 10 -5.37 -11.86 -14.77
N VAL A 11 -6.11 -11.04 -15.52
CA VAL A 11 -6.16 -9.58 -15.34
C VAL A 11 -7.58 -9.03 -15.15
N PHE A 12 -8.63 -9.89 -15.19
CA PHE A 12 -10.01 -9.45 -15.10
C PHE A 12 -10.89 -10.36 -14.24
N ASP A 13 -11.66 -9.73 -13.34
CA ASP A 13 -12.78 -10.27 -12.58
C ASP A 13 -13.95 -9.30 -12.68
N GLY A 14 -15.11 -9.74 -13.18
CA GLY A 14 -16.26 -8.87 -13.46
C GLY A 14 -16.84 -8.22 -12.22
N LYS A 15 -16.95 -8.96 -11.10
CA LYS A 15 -17.46 -8.42 -9.83
C LYS A 15 -16.50 -7.40 -9.24
N TYR A 16 -15.21 -7.70 -9.29
CA TYR A 16 -14.18 -6.76 -8.83
C TYR A 16 -14.24 -5.46 -9.63
N TYR A 17 -14.28 -5.53 -10.96
CA TYR A 17 -14.30 -4.39 -11.85
C TYR A 17 -15.54 -3.51 -11.66
N LEU A 18 -16.73 -4.12 -11.56
CA LEU A 18 -17.98 -3.44 -11.25
C LEU A 18 -18.00 -2.83 -9.84
N GLY A 19 -17.34 -3.46 -8.88
CA GLY A 19 -17.20 -2.92 -7.52
C GLY A 19 -16.23 -1.75 -7.41
N LEU A 20 -15.18 -1.74 -8.25
CA LEU A 20 -14.13 -0.72 -8.19
C LEU A 20 -14.54 0.58 -8.91
N TYR A 21 -15.30 0.49 -10.02
CA TYR A 21 -15.60 1.62 -10.88
C TYR A 21 -17.09 1.97 -10.87
N ALA A 22 -17.45 3.06 -10.19
CA ALA A 22 -18.83 3.51 -10.06
C ALA A 22 -19.47 3.91 -11.41
N ASP A 23 -18.69 4.45 -12.34
CA ASP A 23 -19.12 4.78 -13.71
C ASP A 23 -19.50 3.51 -14.50
N ILE A 24 -18.73 2.45 -14.37
CA ILE A 24 -19.00 1.15 -15.01
C ILE A 24 -20.23 0.49 -14.37
N LYS A 25 -20.32 0.54 -13.05
CA LYS A 25 -21.49 0.06 -12.30
C LYS A 25 -22.76 0.78 -12.69
N ALA A 26 -22.70 2.10 -12.85
CA ALA A 26 -23.83 2.91 -13.28
C ALA A 26 -24.29 2.60 -14.73
N ALA A 27 -23.31 2.31 -15.62
CA ALA A 27 -23.61 2.01 -17.02
C ALA A 27 -24.16 0.60 -17.24
N PHE A 28 -23.63 -0.41 -16.52
CA PHE A 28 -23.89 -1.82 -16.81
C PHE A 28 -24.59 -2.58 -15.66
N GLY A 29 -24.79 -1.98 -14.51
CA GLY A 29 -25.41 -2.64 -13.34
C GLY A 29 -24.58 -3.83 -12.86
N GLU A 30 -25.15 -5.03 -12.89
CA GLU A 30 -24.49 -6.29 -12.52
C GLU A 30 -24.04 -7.11 -13.77
N ASP A 31 -24.10 -6.52 -14.98
CA ASP A 31 -23.75 -7.24 -16.20
C ASP A 31 -22.23 -7.33 -16.37
N GLU A 32 -21.66 -8.42 -15.83
CA GLU A 32 -20.23 -8.71 -15.91
C GLU A 32 -19.74 -8.89 -17.35
N LYS A 33 -20.62 -9.31 -18.28
CA LYS A 33 -20.25 -9.47 -19.70
C LYS A 33 -20.02 -8.13 -20.36
N SER A 34 -20.93 -7.18 -20.20
CA SER A 34 -20.78 -5.81 -20.74
C SER A 34 -19.60 -5.10 -20.07
N ALA A 35 -19.36 -5.33 -18.77
CA ALA A 35 -18.18 -4.83 -18.06
C ALA A 35 -16.88 -5.40 -18.63
N PHE A 36 -16.85 -6.69 -18.98
CA PHE A 36 -15.71 -7.33 -19.63
C PHE A 36 -15.45 -6.77 -21.03
N GLU A 37 -16.50 -6.62 -21.85
CA GLU A 37 -16.38 -6.03 -23.17
C GLU A 37 -15.85 -4.57 -23.10
N HIS A 38 -16.32 -3.79 -22.12
CA HIS A 38 -15.77 -2.47 -21.85
C HIS A 38 -14.28 -2.53 -21.48
N PHE A 39 -13.91 -3.42 -20.56
CA PHE A 39 -12.52 -3.56 -20.11
C PHE A 39 -11.59 -3.83 -21.28
N VAL A 40 -11.92 -4.79 -22.15
CA VAL A 40 -11.07 -5.17 -23.29
C VAL A 40 -10.97 -4.06 -24.34
N ASN A 41 -12.08 -3.37 -24.64
CA ASN A 41 -12.11 -2.36 -25.68
C ASN A 41 -11.57 -1.00 -25.24
N TYR A 42 -11.72 -0.64 -23.97
CA TYR A 42 -11.39 0.68 -23.42
C TYR A 42 -10.54 0.62 -22.18
N GLY A 43 -10.94 -0.17 -21.18
CA GLY A 43 -10.33 -0.20 -19.85
C GLY A 43 -8.83 -0.50 -19.84
N ILE A 44 -8.36 -1.41 -20.70
CA ILE A 44 -6.94 -1.74 -20.86
C ILE A 44 -6.14 -0.49 -21.30
N LYS A 45 -6.64 0.25 -22.27
CA LYS A 45 -5.96 1.47 -22.77
C LYS A 45 -6.00 2.60 -21.75
N GLU A 46 -7.05 2.64 -20.93
CA GLU A 46 -7.21 3.59 -19.84
C GLU A 46 -6.37 3.20 -18.59
N GLY A 47 -5.75 2.03 -18.59
CA GLY A 47 -4.99 1.51 -17.44
C GLY A 47 -5.88 1.11 -16.26
N ARG A 48 -7.15 0.77 -16.50
CA ARG A 48 -8.08 0.37 -15.43
C ARG A 48 -7.72 -0.99 -14.87
N GLN A 49 -7.68 -1.09 -13.57
CA GLN A 49 -7.45 -2.36 -12.88
C GLN A 49 -8.68 -3.26 -13.02
N GLY A 50 -8.52 -4.40 -13.68
CA GLY A 50 -9.60 -5.35 -13.95
C GLY A 50 -9.81 -6.40 -12.86
N SER A 51 -8.79 -6.67 -12.03
CA SER A 51 -8.83 -7.67 -10.96
C SER A 51 -7.95 -7.27 -9.77
N ALA A 52 -8.11 -7.96 -8.65
CA ALA A 52 -7.22 -7.80 -7.49
C ALA A 52 -5.79 -8.31 -7.74
N GLU A 53 -5.62 -9.17 -8.75
CA GLU A 53 -4.36 -9.86 -9.06
C GLU A 53 -3.41 -9.05 -9.95
N PHE A 54 -3.93 -8.02 -10.65
CA PHE A 54 -3.14 -7.26 -11.62
C PHE A 54 -3.45 -5.77 -11.60
N ASN A 55 -2.39 -4.96 -11.46
CA ASN A 55 -2.41 -3.51 -11.64
C ASN A 55 -1.27 -3.11 -12.59
N VAL A 56 -1.60 -2.49 -13.71
CA VAL A 56 -0.65 -2.18 -14.77
C VAL A 56 0.45 -1.23 -14.32
N TYR A 57 0.14 -0.25 -13.48
CA TYR A 57 1.13 0.73 -12.99
C TYR A 57 2.11 0.11 -11.99
N SER A 58 1.60 -0.75 -11.09
CA SER A 58 2.46 -1.52 -10.18
C SER A 58 3.34 -2.52 -10.92
N TYR A 59 2.81 -3.15 -11.95
CA TYR A 59 3.55 -4.08 -12.81
C TYR A 59 4.66 -3.36 -13.57
N ARG A 60 4.36 -2.24 -14.22
CA ARG A 60 5.33 -1.36 -14.88
C ARG A 60 6.45 -0.93 -13.93
N ALA A 61 6.08 -0.43 -12.74
CA ALA A 61 7.04 0.07 -11.76
C ALA A 61 8.02 -0.98 -11.23
N ARG A 62 7.59 -2.27 -11.18
CA ARG A 62 8.44 -3.38 -10.72
C ARG A 62 9.44 -3.87 -11.75
N TYR A 63 9.14 -3.73 -13.05
CA TYR A 63 9.88 -4.37 -14.11
C TYR A 63 10.44 -3.36 -15.11
N ALA A 64 11.64 -2.85 -14.81
CA ALA A 64 12.34 -1.86 -15.65
C ALA A 64 12.63 -2.36 -17.07
N ASP A 65 12.78 -3.67 -17.28
CA ASP A 65 12.91 -4.29 -18.59
C ASP A 65 11.67 -4.08 -19.46
N LEU A 66 10.49 -4.17 -18.85
CA LEU A 66 9.21 -3.91 -19.53
C LEU A 66 8.99 -2.41 -19.75
N ASP A 67 9.37 -1.57 -18.82
CA ASP A 67 9.27 -0.12 -18.98
C ASP A 67 10.14 0.38 -20.12
N ALA A 68 11.34 -0.16 -20.26
CA ALA A 68 12.23 0.12 -21.40
C ALA A 68 11.67 -0.39 -22.75
N ALA A 69 10.92 -1.50 -22.74
CA ALA A 69 10.35 -2.09 -23.95
C ALA A 69 9.03 -1.43 -24.39
N PHE A 70 8.15 -1.10 -23.46
CA PHE A 70 6.77 -0.69 -23.75
C PHE A 70 6.49 0.79 -23.48
N GLY A 71 7.27 1.43 -22.60
CA GLY A 71 7.08 2.84 -22.24
C GLY A 71 5.64 3.13 -21.78
N ASP A 72 4.94 4.02 -22.47
CA ASP A 72 3.57 4.42 -22.14
C ASP A 72 2.48 3.55 -22.79
N ASP A 73 2.84 2.50 -23.51
CA ASP A 73 1.87 1.56 -24.09
C ASP A 73 1.34 0.59 -23.03
N LEU A 74 0.33 1.02 -22.27
CA LEU A 74 -0.26 0.23 -21.21
C LEU A 74 -0.82 -1.12 -21.68
N ALA A 75 -1.33 -1.19 -22.90
CA ALA A 75 -1.90 -2.44 -23.43
C ALA A 75 -0.85 -3.56 -23.54
N SER A 76 0.39 -3.22 -23.87
CA SER A 76 1.47 -4.18 -23.96
C SER A 76 1.82 -4.84 -22.62
N TYR A 77 1.67 -4.14 -21.48
CA TYR A 77 1.88 -4.74 -20.16
C TYR A 77 0.80 -5.76 -19.80
N TYR A 78 -0.48 -5.51 -20.15
CA TYR A 78 -1.53 -6.50 -19.96
C TYR A 78 -1.29 -7.74 -20.81
N THR A 79 -0.97 -7.53 -22.09
CA THR A 79 -0.66 -8.63 -23.03
C THR A 79 0.51 -9.44 -22.52
N HIS A 80 1.61 -8.79 -22.13
CA HIS A 80 2.79 -9.47 -21.61
C HIS A 80 2.46 -10.28 -20.35
N TYR A 81 1.67 -9.72 -19.40
CA TYR A 81 1.33 -10.46 -18.18
C TYR A 81 0.47 -11.68 -18.47
N ILE A 82 -0.49 -11.56 -19.38
CA ILE A 82 -1.36 -12.67 -19.80
C ILE A 82 -0.55 -13.79 -20.47
N GLU A 83 0.32 -13.44 -21.42
CA GLU A 83 1.01 -14.41 -22.27
C GLU A 83 2.25 -15.02 -21.60
N TYR A 84 2.97 -14.24 -20.82
CA TYR A 84 4.28 -14.61 -20.28
C TYR A 84 4.40 -14.37 -18.77
N GLY A 85 4.13 -13.16 -18.31
CA GLY A 85 4.51 -12.68 -16.98
C GLY A 85 3.94 -13.54 -15.84
N LYS A 86 2.67 -13.99 -15.95
CA LYS A 86 2.08 -14.87 -14.95
C LYS A 86 2.78 -16.23 -14.90
N ALA A 87 3.10 -16.81 -16.05
CA ALA A 87 3.82 -18.08 -16.14
C ALA A 87 5.28 -17.98 -15.68
N GLU A 88 5.90 -16.81 -15.87
CA GLU A 88 7.24 -16.48 -15.36
C GLU A 88 7.26 -16.22 -13.85
N GLY A 89 6.10 -16.20 -13.20
CA GLY A 89 6.00 -15.87 -11.77
C GLY A 89 6.20 -14.38 -11.46
N ARG A 90 6.06 -13.49 -12.43
CA ARG A 90 6.14 -12.05 -12.19
C ARG A 90 4.95 -11.57 -11.35
N ASN A 91 5.23 -10.71 -10.38
CA ASN A 91 4.20 -10.16 -9.49
C ASN A 91 3.43 -9.03 -10.19
N GLY A 92 2.17 -9.30 -10.57
CA GLY A 92 1.25 -8.33 -11.17
C GLY A 92 0.40 -7.55 -10.15
N ALA A 93 0.35 -7.98 -8.89
CA ALA A 93 -0.57 -7.43 -7.90
C ALA A 93 -0.35 -5.93 -7.63
N PRO A 94 -1.41 -5.17 -7.29
CA PRO A 94 -1.27 -3.79 -6.90
C PRO A 94 -0.31 -3.65 -5.71
N GLU A 95 0.40 -2.53 -5.67
CA GLU A 95 1.23 -2.19 -4.54
C GLU A 95 0.32 -1.84 -3.36
N LYS A 96 0.53 -2.52 -2.25
CA LYS A 96 -0.17 -2.21 -1.00
C LYS A 96 0.65 -1.24 -0.18
N THR A 97 0.00 -0.27 0.39
CA THR A 97 0.60 0.69 1.31
C THR A 97 -0.22 0.79 2.59
N TYR A 98 0.45 1.10 3.68
CA TYR A 98 -0.16 1.26 4.99
C TYR A 98 0.25 2.58 5.62
N THR A 99 -0.61 3.12 6.48
CA THR A 99 -0.36 4.34 7.22
C THR A 99 0.25 4.01 8.57
N VAL A 100 1.42 4.59 8.86
CA VAL A 100 2.06 4.53 10.18
C VAL A 100 1.97 5.90 10.82
N ILE A 101 1.38 5.97 12.01
CA ILE A 101 1.18 7.20 12.77
C ILE A 101 2.03 7.15 14.04
N PHE A 102 3.06 7.97 14.11
CA PHE A 102 3.88 8.14 15.31
C PHE A 102 3.24 9.15 16.26
N LYS A 103 3.11 8.77 17.51
CA LYS A 103 2.50 9.58 18.55
C LYS A 103 3.43 9.78 19.75
N LYS A 104 3.36 10.97 20.32
CA LYS A 104 3.98 11.32 21.60
C LYS A 104 2.91 11.86 22.56
N ASN A 105 2.78 11.29 23.73
CA ASN A 105 1.76 11.67 24.74
C ASN A 105 0.33 11.73 24.15
N GLY A 106 0.03 10.84 23.18
CA GLY A 106 -1.27 10.80 22.49
C GLY A 106 -1.41 11.76 21.30
N GLU A 107 -0.48 12.69 21.10
CA GLU A 107 -0.48 13.61 19.97
C GLU A 107 0.30 13.04 18.79
N VAL A 108 -0.20 13.26 17.56
CA VAL A 108 0.46 12.84 16.33
C VAL A 108 1.68 13.72 16.07
N VAL A 109 2.86 13.12 15.98
CA VAL A 109 4.12 13.81 15.65
C VAL A 109 4.57 13.53 14.22
N LYS A 110 4.20 12.38 13.63
CA LYS A 110 4.49 12.06 12.24
C LYS A 110 3.47 11.08 11.69
N THR A 111 3.12 11.24 10.42
CA THR A 111 2.37 10.25 9.64
C THR A 111 3.18 9.91 8.39
N GLU A 112 3.31 8.63 8.09
CA GLU A 112 4.06 8.12 6.93
C GLU A 112 3.25 7.03 6.23
N ILE A 113 3.28 7.03 4.88
CA ILE A 113 2.72 5.95 4.07
C ILE A 113 3.87 5.04 3.66
N VAL A 114 3.78 3.77 4.01
CA VAL A 114 4.83 2.76 3.84
C VAL A 114 4.31 1.63 2.98
N LYS A 115 5.12 1.11 2.08
CA LYS A 115 4.78 -0.09 1.30
C LYS A 115 4.77 -1.33 2.17
N GLU A 116 3.92 -2.31 1.80
CA GLU A 116 3.84 -3.59 2.51
C GLU A 116 5.22 -4.24 2.65
N GLY A 117 5.61 -4.55 3.88
CA GLY A 117 6.90 -5.18 4.19
C GLY A 117 8.09 -4.23 4.34
N GLU A 118 7.93 -2.95 4.04
CA GLU A 118 8.98 -1.95 4.29
C GLU A 118 8.92 -1.41 5.73
N SER A 119 9.97 -0.69 6.11
CA SER A 119 10.08 -0.03 7.42
C SER A 119 9.58 1.40 7.34
N ALA A 120 8.86 1.86 8.35
CA ALA A 120 8.65 3.28 8.57
C ALA A 120 9.92 3.93 9.15
N THR A 121 10.00 5.26 9.07
CA THR A 121 11.11 6.06 9.62
C THR A 121 10.62 6.84 10.83
N ALA A 122 11.15 6.53 12.00
CA ALA A 122 10.80 7.24 13.22
C ALA A 122 11.23 8.73 13.18
N PRO A 123 10.49 9.63 13.85
CA PRO A 123 10.88 11.03 13.98
C PRO A 123 12.08 11.19 14.91
N ALA A 124 13.25 11.54 14.34
CA ALA A 124 14.51 11.65 15.05
C ALA A 124 14.50 12.71 16.18
N GLU A 125 13.67 13.75 16.06
CA GLU A 125 13.47 14.76 17.10
C GLU A 125 12.86 14.16 18.38
N VAL A 126 11.99 13.15 18.28
CA VAL A 126 11.43 12.44 19.43
C VAL A 126 12.47 11.49 20.03
N GLU A 127 13.21 10.76 19.20
CA GLU A 127 14.25 9.82 19.63
C GLU A 127 15.41 10.51 20.33
N SER A 128 15.66 11.79 20.03
CA SER A 128 16.71 12.60 20.68
C SER A 128 16.28 13.22 22.01
N GLU A 129 15.02 13.08 22.42
CA GLU A 129 14.52 13.66 23.66
C GLU A 129 15.08 12.95 24.91
N ASN A 130 15.31 13.73 25.95
CA ASN A 130 15.75 13.18 27.23
C ASN A 130 14.68 12.25 27.80
N GLY A 131 15.09 11.06 28.20
CA GLY A 131 14.21 10.03 28.77
C GLY A 131 13.44 9.21 27.77
N PHE A 132 13.63 9.40 26.46
CA PHE A 132 13.07 8.51 25.47
C PHE A 132 13.71 7.09 25.63
N GLU A 133 12.86 6.07 25.74
CA GLU A 133 13.27 4.68 25.93
C GLU A 133 13.01 3.81 24.70
N GLY A 134 12.19 4.28 23.76
CA GLY A 134 11.87 3.54 22.55
C GLY A 134 10.44 3.77 22.09
N TRP A 135 10.02 2.95 21.15
CA TRP A 135 8.68 2.90 20.60
C TRP A 135 7.96 1.63 21.07
N ASP A 136 6.65 1.72 21.29
CA ASP A 136 5.84 0.62 21.84
C ASP A 136 5.60 -0.53 20.84
N LYS A 137 5.88 -0.32 19.55
CA LYS A 137 5.70 -1.31 18.49
C LYS A 137 6.87 -1.33 17.52
N ASP A 138 7.10 -2.49 16.93
CA ASP A 138 8.00 -2.65 15.78
C ASP A 138 7.32 -2.13 14.50
N PHE A 139 8.05 -1.31 13.75
CA PHE A 139 7.63 -0.71 12.48
C PHE A 139 8.63 -1.02 11.35
N THR A 140 9.44 -2.06 11.50
CA THR A 140 10.45 -2.47 10.51
C THR A 140 9.91 -3.38 9.41
N ASN A 141 8.69 -3.90 9.58
CA ASN A 141 8.00 -4.74 8.60
C ASN A 141 6.49 -4.42 8.65
N VAL A 142 6.10 -3.34 8.01
CA VAL A 142 4.72 -2.83 8.08
C VAL A 142 3.80 -3.66 7.19
N THR A 143 2.80 -4.31 7.78
CA THR A 143 1.83 -5.17 7.07
C THR A 143 0.37 -4.75 7.29
N SER A 144 0.14 -3.67 8.04
CA SER A 144 -1.18 -3.07 8.30
C SER A 144 -1.01 -1.62 8.74
N ASP A 145 -2.10 -0.85 8.69
CA ASP A 145 -2.14 0.47 9.32
C ASP A 145 -1.84 0.33 10.82
N MET A 146 -1.02 1.23 11.37
CA MET A 146 -0.62 1.15 12.75
C MET A 146 -0.36 2.52 13.39
N GLU A 147 -0.58 2.57 14.71
CA GLU A 147 -0.15 3.66 15.56
C GLU A 147 1.02 3.18 16.42
N VAL A 148 2.06 3.99 16.51
CA VAL A 148 3.30 3.74 17.24
C VAL A 148 3.49 4.85 18.24
N ASN A 149 3.59 4.51 19.54
CA ASN A 149 3.68 5.50 20.61
C ASN A 149 5.10 5.56 21.18
N ALA A 150 5.57 6.78 21.42
CA ALA A 150 6.82 7.01 22.13
C ALA A 150 6.69 6.57 23.60
N VAL A 151 7.71 5.83 24.06
CA VAL A 151 7.81 5.36 25.45
C VAL A 151 8.90 6.17 26.14
N TYR A 152 8.56 6.67 27.32
CA TYR A 152 9.49 7.43 28.17
C TYR A 152 9.66 6.76 29.51
N GLY A 153 10.85 6.95 30.09
CA GLY A 153 11.14 6.50 31.44
C GLY A 153 10.17 7.08 32.47
N PHE A 154 9.97 6.36 33.56
CA PHE A 154 9.01 6.69 34.61
C PHE A 154 9.08 8.15 35.11
N LEU A 155 10.28 8.74 35.13
CA LEU A 155 10.47 10.11 35.62
C LEU A 155 10.40 11.18 34.52
N VAL A 156 10.00 10.83 33.31
CA VAL A 156 9.85 11.77 32.21
C VAL A 156 8.38 12.07 31.95
N TYR A 157 8.03 13.35 31.97
CA TYR A 157 6.69 13.82 31.66
C TYR A 157 6.77 14.97 30.63
N ASN A 158 6.06 14.83 29.52
CA ASN A 158 6.10 15.76 28.39
C ASN A 158 7.53 16.06 27.89
N GLY A 159 8.40 15.04 27.85
CA GLY A 159 9.79 15.19 27.40
C GLY A 159 10.72 15.87 28.40
N VAL A 160 10.26 16.16 29.60
CA VAL A 160 11.05 16.73 30.70
C VAL A 160 11.40 15.62 31.70
N ASP A 161 12.69 15.42 31.95
CA ASP A 161 13.21 14.48 32.95
C ASP A 161 13.15 15.13 34.34
N TYR A 162 12.36 14.55 35.23
CA TYR A 162 12.20 14.99 36.60
C TYR A 162 13.10 14.19 37.58
N SER A 163 13.93 13.26 37.08
CA SER A 163 14.84 12.47 37.94
C SER A 163 15.76 13.32 38.81
N PRO A 164 16.26 14.50 38.38
CA PRO A 164 17.09 15.34 39.21
C PRO A 164 16.38 15.98 40.41
N VAL A 165 15.05 16.06 40.36
CA VAL A 165 14.22 16.76 41.39
C VAL A 165 13.25 15.82 42.11
N PHE A 166 13.15 14.56 41.68
CA PHE A 166 12.25 13.56 42.28
C PHE A 166 13.03 12.51 43.06
N ASP A 167 12.86 12.47 44.38
CA ASP A 167 13.32 11.37 45.22
C ASP A 167 12.11 10.57 45.73
N GLY A 168 11.91 9.37 45.14
CA GLY A 168 10.77 8.48 45.51
C GLY A 168 10.69 8.07 46.97
N LYS A 169 11.77 8.25 47.74
CA LYS A 169 11.75 7.93 49.18
C LYS A 169 10.92 8.90 50.01
N TYR A 170 10.66 10.10 49.50
CA TYR A 170 9.90 11.12 50.20
C TYR A 170 8.41 11.15 49.86
N TYR A 171 7.95 10.33 48.87
CA TYR A 171 6.57 10.37 48.35
C TYR A 171 5.81 9.05 48.50
N LEU A 172 6.39 8.04 49.18
CA LEU A 172 5.74 6.78 49.53
C LEU A 172 5.23 6.76 50.97
#